data_92301d6460675546984ef3e4d73f53bb
#
_entry.id   92301d6460675546984ef3e4d73f53bb
#
_cell.length_a   1.000
_cell.length_b   1.000
_cell.length_c   1.000
_cell.angle_alpha   90.00
_cell.angle_beta   90.00
_cell.angle_gamma   90.00
#
_symmetry.space_group_name_H-M   'P 1'
#
loop_
_entity.id
_entity.type
_entity.pdbx_description
1 polymer ?
#
loop_
_entity_poly.entity_id
_entity_poly.type
_entity_poly.pdbx_seq_one_letter_code
_entity_poly.pdbx_strand_id
1 'polypeptide(L)'
;ADRQERWKKDDIRVMVCTNAFGMGIDKPDVRFVVHFDLPDSPEAYFQEAGRGGRDGKRSFAVLLWNATDIRRLRQIATVSFPSLDYIEDIYHKVHIFYEIPYDTGAGRQLKFDLDEFCRHFKLQRQAAYYSIVYIERTGHWTLSEDVDISTKVQVCVDRNDLYDIEFPDPKMAPLLELMMRRYTGLFSYPVPVDEDYLAGSIGVPVPMFRQLLYKLSLEHVIRYIPNDHATVLFLHHERLRPKNVNLNPERYDLLKGSSHNRMQKMIDYVSEEDTCRSSYLLEYFGQKESKDCGTCDVCRKGVKPMKRDVEQEMMSFINEECGGRYSLDDVMRRFGGERPDDCPG
;
A
#
# COMPACT_ATOMS: atom_id res chain seq x y z
N ALA A 1 8.17 -5.73 -11.20
CA ALA A 1 9.51 -6.28 -11.52
C ALA A 1 9.98 -5.86 -12.92
N ASP A 2 9.26 -6.16 -14.01
CA ASP A 2 9.69 -5.89 -15.40
C ASP A 2 9.98 -4.39 -15.68
N ARG A 3 9.06 -3.48 -15.30
CA ARG A 3 9.25 -2.02 -15.50
C ARG A 3 10.49 -1.49 -14.76
N GLN A 4 10.79 -2.03 -13.60
CA GLN A 4 11.96 -1.65 -12.80
C GLN A 4 13.27 -2.09 -13.47
N GLU A 5 13.32 -3.31 -14.01
CA GLU A 5 14.48 -3.83 -14.73
C GLU A 5 14.75 -3.04 -16.01
N ARG A 6 13.69 -2.70 -16.76
CA ARG A 6 13.78 -1.87 -17.96
C ARG A 6 14.29 -0.46 -17.64
N TRP A 7 13.85 0.12 -16.52
CA TRP A 7 14.35 1.42 -16.08
C TRP A 7 15.81 1.35 -15.63
N LYS A 8 16.24 0.29 -14.95
CA LYS A 8 17.65 0.09 -14.57
C LYS A 8 18.56 -0.05 -15.80
N LYS A 9 18.05 -0.64 -16.88
CA LYS A 9 18.78 -0.83 -18.17
C LYS A 9 18.68 0.34 -19.13
N ASP A 10 18.09 1.46 -18.71
CA ASP A 10 17.84 2.65 -19.53
C ASP A 10 16.88 2.46 -20.73
N ASP A 11 16.15 1.33 -20.78
CA ASP A 11 15.06 1.14 -21.75
C ASP A 11 13.87 2.07 -21.48
N ILE A 12 13.71 2.51 -20.22
CA ILE A 12 12.74 3.49 -19.75
C ILE A 12 13.49 4.57 -19.00
N ARG A 13 13.34 5.83 -19.40
CA ARG A 13 14.09 6.96 -18.81
C ARG A 13 13.43 7.54 -17.60
N VAL A 14 12.11 7.53 -17.51
CA VAL A 14 11.34 8.11 -16.40
C VAL A 14 10.56 7.02 -15.70
N MET A 15 10.69 6.99 -14.36
CA MET A 15 9.90 6.11 -13.51
C MET A 15 8.99 6.95 -12.62
N VAL A 16 7.68 6.76 -12.76
CA VAL A 16 6.67 7.33 -11.84
C VAL A 16 6.27 6.23 -10.87
N CYS A 17 6.40 6.49 -9.60
CA CYS A 17 6.17 5.49 -8.57
C CYS A 17 5.71 6.13 -7.26
N THR A 18 5.22 5.31 -6.35
CA THR A 18 4.99 5.69 -4.95
C THR A 18 6.27 5.47 -4.12
N ASN A 19 6.29 5.95 -2.89
CA ASN A 19 7.39 5.75 -1.93
C ASN A 19 7.77 4.26 -1.74
N ALA A 20 6.80 3.34 -1.89
CA ALA A 20 7.05 1.89 -1.80
C ALA A 20 8.04 1.36 -2.86
N PHE A 21 8.16 2.03 -4.01
CA PHE A 21 9.10 1.66 -5.06
C PHE A 21 10.58 1.80 -4.66
N GLY A 22 10.84 2.52 -3.60
CA GLY A 22 12.19 2.98 -3.28
C GLY A 22 13.10 1.98 -2.57
N MET A 23 12.61 0.99 -1.87
CA MET A 23 13.46 0.09 -1.08
C MET A 23 14.23 -0.89 -1.98
N GLY A 24 15.57 -0.87 -1.85
CA GLY A 24 16.45 -1.79 -2.60
C GLY A 24 16.76 -1.40 -4.04
N ILE A 25 16.43 -0.17 -4.48
CA ILE A 25 16.80 0.30 -5.82
C ILE A 25 18.12 1.03 -5.76
N ASP A 26 19.09 0.51 -6.49
CA ASP A 26 20.38 1.15 -6.73
C ASP A 26 20.56 1.40 -8.23
N LYS A 27 20.30 2.65 -8.67
CA LYS A 27 20.62 3.17 -9.99
C LYS A 27 21.50 4.40 -9.78
N PRO A 28 22.78 4.37 -10.19
CA PRO A 28 23.73 5.41 -9.84
C PRO A 28 23.48 6.74 -10.56
N ASP A 29 22.94 6.71 -11.74
CA ASP A 29 22.85 7.82 -12.69
C ASP A 29 21.48 8.53 -12.72
N VAL A 30 20.71 8.49 -11.64
CA VAL A 30 19.47 9.26 -11.51
C VAL A 30 19.81 10.76 -11.47
N ARG A 31 19.29 11.50 -12.47
CA ARG A 31 19.58 12.95 -12.61
C ARG A 31 18.54 13.82 -11.91
N PHE A 32 17.29 13.36 -11.85
CA PHE A 32 16.18 14.10 -11.23
C PHE A 32 15.40 13.20 -10.31
N VAL A 33 15.11 13.70 -9.12
CA VAL A 33 14.09 13.14 -8.21
C VAL A 33 13.06 14.23 -7.99
N VAL A 34 11.83 14.00 -8.44
CA VAL A 34 10.75 15.00 -8.37
C VAL A 34 9.64 14.46 -7.48
N HIS A 35 9.33 15.18 -6.43
CA HIS A 35 8.21 14.92 -5.55
C HIS A 35 7.02 15.78 -5.98
N PHE A 36 5.90 15.12 -6.28
CA PHE A 36 4.63 15.79 -6.60
C PHE A 36 3.73 16.00 -5.38
N ASP A 37 3.99 15.27 -4.31
CA ASP A 37 3.33 15.40 -3.01
C ASP A 37 4.37 15.73 -1.94
N LEU A 38 3.93 16.42 -0.89
CA LEU A 38 4.77 16.72 0.26
C LEU A 38 4.98 15.43 1.09
N PRO A 39 6.22 14.93 1.25
CA PRO A 39 6.51 13.81 2.14
C PRO A 39 6.08 14.11 3.58
N ASP A 40 5.78 13.07 4.34
CA ASP A 40 5.29 13.19 5.73
C ASP A 40 6.40 13.54 6.73
N SER A 41 7.65 13.44 6.32
CA SER A 41 8.80 13.65 7.19
C SER A 41 10.08 14.01 6.41
N PRO A 42 11.03 14.71 7.04
CA PRO A 42 12.35 14.99 6.45
C PRO A 42 13.13 13.71 6.14
N GLU A 43 12.95 12.64 6.93
CA GLU A 43 13.58 11.34 6.71
C GLU A 43 13.12 10.70 5.40
N ALA A 44 11.80 10.69 5.15
CA ALA A 44 11.24 10.17 3.90
C ALA A 44 11.77 10.98 2.71
N TYR A 45 11.69 12.31 2.80
CA TYR A 45 12.22 13.19 1.77
C TYR A 45 13.71 12.94 1.50
N PHE A 46 14.55 12.89 2.54
CA PHE A 46 15.99 12.67 2.42
C PHE A 46 16.32 11.32 1.79
N GLN A 47 15.63 10.27 2.18
CA GLN A 47 15.80 8.92 1.63
C GLN A 47 15.44 8.85 0.15
N GLU A 48 14.38 9.53 -0.26
CA GLU A 48 13.91 9.58 -1.64
C GLU A 48 14.78 10.49 -2.50
N ALA A 49 15.07 11.71 -2.06
CA ALA A 49 15.93 12.67 -2.72
C ALA A 49 17.38 12.17 -2.87
N GLY A 50 17.88 11.43 -1.87
CA GLY A 50 19.21 10.83 -1.86
C GLY A 50 19.44 9.70 -2.89
N ARG A 51 18.44 9.39 -3.72
CA ARG A 51 18.60 8.49 -4.88
C ARG A 51 19.25 9.18 -6.07
N GLY A 52 19.23 10.52 -6.09
CA GLY A 52 19.85 11.31 -7.15
C GLY A 52 21.36 11.34 -7.04
N GLY A 53 22.10 11.20 -8.15
CA GLY A 53 23.51 11.46 -8.26
C GLY A 53 24.45 10.54 -7.47
N ARG A 54 24.09 9.28 -7.27
CA ARG A 54 24.95 8.31 -6.56
C ARG A 54 26.27 8.03 -7.26
N ASP A 55 26.37 8.34 -8.54
CA ASP A 55 27.61 8.31 -9.31
C ASP A 55 28.53 9.55 -9.10
N GLY A 56 28.17 10.43 -8.18
CA GLY A 56 28.91 11.68 -7.89
C GLY A 56 28.68 12.80 -8.91
N LYS A 57 27.88 12.58 -9.93
CA LYS A 57 27.55 13.62 -10.90
C LYS A 57 26.39 14.47 -10.42
N ARG A 58 26.28 15.68 -10.98
CA ARG A 58 25.22 16.63 -10.65
C ARG A 58 23.83 16.01 -10.86
N SER A 59 22.99 16.15 -9.85
CA SER A 59 21.58 15.75 -9.84
C SER A 59 20.75 16.80 -9.14
N PHE A 60 19.43 16.73 -9.35
CA PHE A 60 18.49 17.69 -8.77
C PHE A 60 17.40 16.95 -7.99
N ALA A 61 17.16 17.39 -6.77
CA ALA A 61 15.97 17.02 -6.00
C ALA A 61 14.98 18.19 -6.05
N VAL A 62 13.82 17.95 -6.61
CA VAL A 62 12.76 18.95 -6.78
C VAL A 62 11.56 18.54 -5.97
N LEU A 63 11.04 19.45 -5.16
CA LEU A 63 9.82 19.27 -4.38
C LEU A 63 8.80 20.30 -4.84
N LEU A 64 7.73 19.83 -5.46
CA LEU A 64 6.60 20.65 -5.87
C LEU A 64 5.56 20.61 -4.76
N TRP A 65 5.18 21.76 -4.24
CA TRP A 65 4.23 21.85 -3.14
C TRP A 65 3.44 23.17 -3.16
N ASN A 66 2.30 23.18 -2.51
CA ASN A 66 1.47 24.34 -2.30
C ASN A 66 0.78 24.33 -0.92
N ALA A 67 0.06 25.38 -0.57
CA ALA A 67 -0.62 25.49 0.72
C ALA A 67 -1.67 24.39 0.97
N THR A 68 -2.23 23.78 -0.10
CA THR A 68 -3.19 22.69 0.02
C THR A 68 -2.50 21.41 0.49
N ASP A 69 -1.26 21.17 0.06
CA ASP A 69 -0.48 20.00 0.47
C ASP A 69 -0.16 20.06 1.97
N ILE A 70 0.17 21.23 2.50
CA ILE A 70 0.35 21.43 3.95
C ILE A 70 -0.95 21.14 4.72
N ARG A 71 -2.10 21.61 4.20
CA ARG A 71 -3.40 21.32 4.85
C ARG A 71 -3.72 19.84 4.82
N ARG A 72 -3.48 19.18 3.68
CA ARG A 72 -3.65 17.74 3.51
C ARG A 72 -2.76 16.94 4.47
N LEU A 73 -1.49 17.32 4.58
CA LEU A 73 -0.54 16.67 5.48
C LEU A 73 -0.98 16.77 6.95
N ARG A 74 -1.44 17.96 7.39
CA ARG A 74 -2.00 18.16 8.74
C ARG A 74 -3.26 17.32 8.97
N GLN A 75 -4.14 17.24 7.97
CA GLN A 75 -5.34 16.42 8.07
C GLN A 75 -5.01 14.93 8.19
N ILE A 76 -4.07 14.43 7.39
CA ILE A 76 -3.59 13.04 7.48
C ILE A 76 -3.03 12.76 8.87
N ALA A 77 -2.17 13.63 9.40
CA ALA A 77 -1.60 13.47 10.74
C ALA A 77 -2.68 13.41 11.84
N THR A 78 -3.74 14.20 11.71
CA THR A 78 -4.87 14.18 12.65
C THR A 78 -5.65 12.87 12.58
N VAL A 79 -5.95 12.39 11.36
CA VAL A 79 -6.73 11.15 11.15
C VAL A 79 -5.93 9.89 11.48
N SER A 80 -4.59 9.96 11.36
CA SER A 80 -3.69 8.82 11.65
C SER A 80 -3.61 8.44 13.13
N PHE A 81 -4.09 9.31 14.01
CA PHE A 81 -4.13 9.10 15.46
C PHE A 81 -5.52 9.39 16.02
N PRO A 82 -6.51 8.50 15.77
CA PRO A 82 -7.84 8.60 16.39
C PRO A 82 -7.75 8.50 17.91
N SER A 83 -8.77 8.97 18.65
CA SER A 83 -8.76 8.84 20.12
C SER A 83 -8.68 7.38 20.56
N LEU A 84 -8.08 7.13 21.73
CA LEU A 84 -7.98 5.77 22.28
C LEU A 84 -9.36 5.13 22.49
N ASP A 85 -10.36 5.91 22.89
CA ASP A 85 -11.74 5.43 23.01
C ASP A 85 -12.30 4.96 21.63
N TYR A 86 -12.00 5.70 20.56
CA TYR A 86 -12.38 5.29 19.22
C TYR A 86 -11.64 4.02 18.77
N ILE A 87 -10.37 3.88 19.11
CA ILE A 87 -9.57 2.69 18.80
C ILE A 87 -10.12 1.48 19.56
N GLU A 88 -10.48 1.63 20.84
CA GLU A 88 -11.12 0.56 21.62
C GLU A 88 -12.50 0.20 21.06
N ASP A 89 -13.29 1.17 20.60
CA ASP A 89 -14.57 0.93 19.94
C ASP A 89 -14.39 0.13 18.64
N ILE A 90 -13.37 0.44 17.83
CA ILE A 90 -13.02 -0.35 16.64
C ILE A 90 -12.62 -1.78 17.00
N TYR A 91 -11.83 -1.97 18.07
CA TYR A 91 -11.51 -3.32 18.57
C TYR A 91 -12.76 -4.14 18.83
N HIS A 92 -13.72 -3.57 19.56
CA HIS A 92 -14.96 -4.27 19.87
C HIS A 92 -15.84 -4.48 18.65
N LYS A 93 -15.91 -3.52 17.72
CA LYS A 93 -16.67 -3.63 16.48
C LYS A 93 -16.14 -4.74 15.55
N VAL A 94 -14.81 -4.95 15.47
CA VAL A 94 -14.24 -6.08 14.71
C VAL A 94 -14.74 -7.40 15.28
N HIS A 95 -14.72 -7.58 16.59
CA HIS A 95 -15.20 -8.81 17.20
C HIS A 95 -16.72 -9.00 17.07
N ILE A 96 -17.51 -7.91 17.10
CA ILE A 96 -18.95 -7.94 16.86
C ILE A 96 -19.24 -8.34 15.40
N PHE A 97 -18.52 -7.78 14.44
CA PHE A 97 -18.69 -8.05 13.01
C PHE A 97 -18.54 -9.53 12.67
N TYR A 98 -17.64 -10.22 13.39
CA TYR A 98 -17.40 -11.66 13.23
C TYR A 98 -18.11 -12.52 14.29
N GLU A 99 -19.03 -11.97 15.04
CA GLU A 99 -19.82 -12.67 16.06
C GLU A 99 -18.95 -13.45 17.07
N ILE A 100 -17.81 -12.85 17.49
CA ILE A 100 -16.88 -13.48 18.43
C ILE A 100 -17.31 -13.12 19.86
N PRO A 101 -17.71 -14.11 20.70
CA PRO A 101 -18.03 -13.86 22.11
C PRO A 101 -16.82 -13.39 22.92
N TYR A 102 -17.07 -12.79 24.07
CA TYR A 102 -16.01 -12.48 25.05
C TYR A 102 -15.31 -13.76 25.52
N ASP A 103 -14.05 -13.62 25.86
CA ASP A 103 -13.20 -14.69 26.39
C ASP A 103 -13.04 -15.85 25.37
N THR A 104 -13.18 -15.57 24.06
CA THR A 104 -12.96 -16.52 22.95
C THR A 104 -12.27 -15.84 21.76
N GLY A 105 -11.90 -16.60 20.74
CA GLY A 105 -11.45 -16.10 19.45
C GLY A 105 -9.94 -16.14 19.22
N ALA A 106 -9.14 -16.47 20.22
CA ALA A 106 -7.68 -16.63 20.04
C ALA A 106 -7.36 -17.63 18.92
N GLY A 107 -6.37 -17.30 18.09
CA GLY A 107 -5.93 -18.14 16.96
C GLY A 107 -6.84 -18.12 15.72
N ARG A 108 -7.96 -17.39 15.72
CA ARG A 108 -8.84 -17.29 14.56
C ARG A 108 -8.22 -16.43 13.47
N GLN A 109 -8.38 -16.89 12.24
CA GLN A 109 -8.09 -16.14 11.03
C GLN A 109 -9.39 -15.61 10.43
N LEU A 110 -9.46 -14.32 10.20
CA LEU A 110 -10.65 -13.63 9.73
C LEU A 110 -10.33 -12.98 8.38
N LYS A 111 -11.06 -13.34 7.33
CA LYS A 111 -10.99 -12.59 6.08
C LYS A 111 -11.59 -11.20 6.33
N PHE A 112 -10.81 -10.15 6.15
CA PHE A 112 -11.19 -8.80 6.52
C PHE A 112 -11.31 -7.89 5.31
N ASP A 113 -12.50 -7.35 5.08
CA ASP A 113 -12.75 -6.29 4.11
C ASP A 113 -13.03 -4.99 4.87
N LEU A 114 -12.07 -4.06 4.79
CA LEU A 114 -12.17 -2.77 5.45
C LEU A 114 -13.36 -1.94 4.95
N ASP A 115 -13.67 -2.01 3.65
CA ASP A 115 -14.75 -1.21 3.06
C ASP A 115 -16.14 -1.76 3.46
N GLU A 116 -16.27 -3.08 3.53
CA GLU A 116 -17.48 -3.74 4.06
C GLU A 116 -17.68 -3.43 5.54
N PHE A 117 -16.63 -3.55 6.34
CA PHE A 117 -16.62 -3.23 7.77
C PHE A 117 -17.02 -1.76 8.01
N CYS A 118 -16.42 -0.82 7.28
CA CYS A 118 -16.73 0.60 7.41
C CYS A 118 -18.17 0.92 6.98
N ARG A 119 -18.70 0.28 5.93
CA ARG A 119 -20.10 0.44 5.51
C ARG A 119 -21.06 -0.09 6.57
N HIS A 120 -20.77 -1.25 7.16
CA HIS A 120 -21.61 -1.88 8.18
C HIS A 120 -21.81 -0.98 9.40
N PHE A 121 -20.72 -0.39 9.91
CA PHE A 121 -20.74 0.44 11.11
C PHE A 121 -20.80 1.95 10.82
N LYS A 122 -20.88 2.37 9.56
CA LYS A 122 -20.87 3.80 9.11
C LYS A 122 -19.66 4.57 9.63
N LEU A 123 -18.47 3.97 9.47
CA LEU A 123 -17.20 4.52 9.95
C LEU A 123 -16.49 5.31 8.86
N GLN A 124 -15.64 6.26 9.29
CA GLN A 124 -14.69 6.89 8.40
C GLN A 124 -13.53 5.92 8.11
N ARG A 125 -13.33 5.59 6.83
CA ARG A 125 -12.39 4.56 6.37
C ARG A 125 -10.96 4.75 6.90
N GLN A 126 -10.43 5.97 6.80
CA GLN A 126 -9.05 6.24 7.24
C GLN A 126 -8.87 6.09 8.75
N ALA A 127 -9.79 6.64 9.55
CA ALA A 127 -9.72 6.50 11.00
C ALA A 127 -9.86 5.04 11.46
N ALA A 128 -10.75 4.27 10.82
CA ALA A 128 -10.89 2.83 11.08
C ALA A 128 -9.60 2.07 10.72
N TYR A 129 -9.00 2.33 9.55
CA TYR A 129 -7.75 1.72 9.14
C TYR A 129 -6.61 1.97 10.14
N TYR A 130 -6.39 3.24 10.51
CA TYR A 130 -5.34 3.58 11.47
C TYR A 130 -5.59 2.98 12.87
N SER A 131 -6.85 2.85 13.26
CA SER A 131 -7.20 2.15 14.52
C SER A 131 -6.83 0.67 14.46
N ILE A 132 -7.15 -0.01 13.36
CA ILE A 132 -6.82 -1.43 13.14
C ILE A 132 -5.30 -1.65 13.16
N VAL A 133 -4.55 -0.79 12.46
CA VAL A 133 -3.07 -0.82 12.45
C VAL A 133 -2.50 -0.52 13.84
N TYR A 134 -3.12 0.38 14.60
CA TYR A 134 -2.65 0.65 15.96
C TYR A 134 -2.90 -0.52 16.92
N ILE A 135 -4.07 -1.17 16.83
CA ILE A 135 -4.39 -2.37 17.62
C ILE A 135 -3.42 -3.52 17.28
N GLU A 136 -3.02 -3.65 16.02
CA GLU A 136 -1.95 -4.58 15.60
C GLU A 136 -0.63 -4.27 16.34
N ARG A 137 -0.22 -3.00 16.39
CA ARG A 137 1.01 -2.57 17.09
C ARG A 137 0.97 -2.83 18.59
N THR A 138 -0.20 -2.99 19.19
CA THR A 138 -0.37 -3.38 20.58
C THR A 138 -0.42 -4.90 20.78
N GLY A 139 -0.33 -5.68 19.71
CA GLY A 139 -0.19 -7.13 19.73
C GLY A 139 -1.50 -7.90 19.85
N HIS A 140 -2.67 -7.26 19.68
CA HIS A 140 -3.95 -7.95 19.77
C HIS A 140 -4.24 -8.84 18.55
N TRP A 141 -3.75 -8.44 17.38
CA TRP A 141 -3.85 -9.19 16.13
C TRP A 141 -2.69 -8.88 15.18
N THR A 142 -2.60 -9.61 14.08
CA THR A 142 -1.78 -9.25 12.92
C THR A 142 -2.68 -9.04 11.71
N LEU A 143 -2.43 -7.95 10.97
CA LEU A 143 -3.05 -7.64 9.69
C LEU A 143 -2.11 -8.08 8.57
N SER A 144 -2.50 -9.05 7.77
CA SER A 144 -1.76 -9.49 6.59
C SER A 144 -2.53 -9.11 5.35
N GLU A 145 -1.97 -8.21 4.56
CA GLU A 145 -2.52 -7.78 3.27
C GLU A 145 -2.06 -8.73 2.17
N ASP A 146 -2.87 -8.88 1.11
CA ASP A 146 -2.57 -9.72 -0.06
C ASP A 146 -2.23 -11.19 0.27
N VAL A 147 -2.93 -11.77 1.22
CA VAL A 147 -2.80 -13.21 1.50
C VAL A 147 -3.50 -13.99 0.40
N ASP A 148 -2.74 -14.86 -0.24
CA ASP A 148 -3.28 -15.82 -1.21
C ASP A 148 -4.06 -16.91 -0.47
N ILE A 149 -5.38 -16.85 -0.53
CA ILE A 149 -6.27 -17.87 0.06
C ILE A 149 -6.48 -18.94 -0.99
N SER A 150 -5.84 -20.09 -0.78
CA SER A 150 -5.96 -21.23 -1.68
C SER A 150 -7.41 -21.64 -1.93
N THR A 151 -7.69 -22.07 -3.14
CA THR A 151 -8.96 -22.73 -3.49
C THR A 151 -9.25 -23.87 -2.53
N LYS A 152 -10.50 -23.93 -2.02
CA LYS A 152 -10.95 -25.03 -1.19
C LYS A 152 -12.14 -25.73 -1.82
N VAL A 153 -12.18 -27.05 -1.66
CA VAL A 153 -13.26 -27.90 -2.17
C VAL A 153 -13.74 -28.84 -1.06
N GLN A 154 -15.06 -29.03 -0.99
CA GLN A 154 -15.70 -30.06 -0.15
C GLN A 154 -16.69 -30.82 -1.02
N VAL A 155 -16.71 -32.14 -0.94
CA VAL A 155 -17.73 -32.98 -1.58
C VAL A 155 -18.97 -32.98 -0.71
N CYS A 156 -20.14 -32.66 -1.30
CA CYS A 156 -21.40 -32.46 -0.61
C CYS A 156 -22.40 -33.66 -0.79
N VAL A 157 -22.11 -34.56 -1.70
CA VAL A 157 -22.89 -35.76 -1.97
C VAL A 157 -22.32 -36.98 -1.28
N ASP A 158 -23.15 -37.98 -0.95
CA ASP A 158 -22.70 -39.21 -0.36
C ASP A 158 -21.83 -40.04 -1.31
N ARG A 159 -20.89 -40.82 -0.77
CA ARG A 159 -19.96 -41.65 -1.57
C ARG A 159 -20.67 -42.59 -2.53
N ASN A 160 -21.82 -43.15 -2.12
CA ASN A 160 -22.58 -44.11 -2.90
C ASN A 160 -23.29 -43.46 -4.08
N ASP A 161 -23.75 -42.21 -3.88
CA ASP A 161 -24.51 -41.48 -4.90
C ASP A 161 -23.60 -40.91 -6.00
N LEU A 162 -22.31 -40.77 -5.73
CA LEU A 162 -21.34 -40.22 -6.70
C LEU A 162 -21.20 -41.05 -7.98
N TYR A 163 -21.41 -42.35 -7.90
CA TYR A 163 -21.31 -43.24 -9.07
C TYR A 163 -22.52 -43.19 -9.97
N ASP A 164 -23.64 -42.67 -9.48
CA ASP A 164 -24.91 -42.58 -10.20
C ASP A 164 -25.09 -41.18 -10.85
N ILE A 165 -24.15 -40.25 -10.65
CA ILE A 165 -24.24 -38.90 -11.22
C ILE A 165 -23.75 -38.90 -12.68
N GLU A 166 -24.61 -38.52 -13.59
CA GLU A 166 -24.23 -38.22 -14.98
C GLU A 166 -23.73 -36.79 -15.09
N PHE A 167 -22.45 -36.63 -15.41
CA PHE A 167 -21.83 -35.31 -15.57
C PHE A 167 -21.95 -34.78 -16.99
N PRO A 168 -22.38 -33.51 -17.17
CA PRO A 168 -22.51 -32.89 -18.50
C PRO A 168 -21.15 -32.69 -19.22
N ASP A 169 -20.06 -32.70 -18.50
CA ASP A 169 -18.70 -32.57 -19.04
C ASP A 169 -17.88 -33.83 -18.68
N PRO A 170 -17.31 -34.53 -19.68
CA PRO A 170 -16.60 -35.78 -19.45
C PRO A 170 -15.34 -35.63 -18.58
N LYS A 171 -14.85 -34.41 -18.34
CA LYS A 171 -13.70 -34.13 -17.49
C LYS A 171 -14.06 -34.00 -16.00
N MET A 172 -15.33 -33.88 -15.66
CA MET A 172 -15.77 -33.68 -14.27
C MET A 172 -15.56 -34.95 -13.42
N ALA A 173 -15.93 -36.12 -13.94
CA ALA A 173 -15.75 -37.38 -13.22
C ALA A 173 -14.27 -37.70 -12.93
N PRO A 174 -13.35 -37.63 -13.92
CA PRO A 174 -11.91 -37.80 -13.65
C PRO A 174 -11.33 -36.77 -12.69
N LEU A 175 -11.80 -35.52 -12.75
CA LEU A 175 -11.37 -34.47 -11.82
C LEU A 175 -11.80 -34.79 -10.39
N LEU A 176 -13.04 -35.19 -10.19
CA LEU A 176 -13.58 -35.51 -8.89
C LEU A 176 -12.86 -36.73 -8.29
N GLU A 177 -12.62 -37.77 -9.09
CA GLU A 177 -11.88 -38.95 -8.70
C GLU A 177 -10.43 -38.62 -8.31
N LEU A 178 -9.74 -37.77 -9.09
CA LEU A 178 -8.41 -37.31 -8.79
C LEU A 178 -8.34 -36.54 -7.46
N MET A 179 -9.31 -35.65 -7.21
CA MET A 179 -9.38 -34.92 -5.94
C MET A 179 -9.60 -35.85 -4.76
N MET A 180 -10.51 -36.81 -4.88
CA MET A 180 -10.77 -37.79 -3.81
C MET A 180 -9.59 -38.70 -3.51
N ARG A 181 -8.78 -39.05 -4.51
CA ARG A 181 -7.55 -39.85 -4.33
C ARG A 181 -6.43 -39.03 -3.68
N ARG A 182 -6.34 -37.73 -3.99
CA ARG A 182 -5.21 -36.90 -3.58
C ARG A 182 -5.39 -36.25 -2.21
N TYR A 183 -6.64 -35.85 -1.90
CA TYR A 183 -6.93 -35.05 -0.70
C TYR A 183 -7.82 -35.84 0.28
N THR A 184 -7.37 -35.92 1.53
CA THR A 184 -8.16 -36.52 2.61
C THR A 184 -9.11 -35.52 3.24
N GLY A 185 -10.28 -35.97 3.71
CA GLY A 185 -11.22 -35.10 4.41
C GLY A 185 -12.22 -34.34 3.52
N LEU A 186 -12.15 -34.48 2.19
CA LEU A 186 -13.02 -33.78 1.24
C LEU A 186 -14.53 -33.91 1.53
N PHE A 187 -14.98 -35.01 2.14
CA PHE A 187 -16.38 -35.22 2.51
C PHE A 187 -16.78 -34.54 3.82
N SER A 188 -15.80 -34.19 4.65
CA SER A 188 -16.06 -33.71 6.02
C SER A 188 -15.96 -32.21 6.16
N TYR A 189 -15.03 -31.56 5.43
CA TYR A 189 -14.77 -30.14 5.51
C TYR A 189 -14.11 -29.61 4.23
N PRO A 190 -14.14 -28.28 3.97
CA PRO A 190 -13.47 -27.68 2.82
C PRO A 190 -11.94 -27.85 2.91
N VAL A 191 -11.35 -28.59 1.99
CA VAL A 191 -9.92 -28.89 1.91
C VAL A 191 -9.24 -27.98 0.89
N PRO A 192 -8.08 -27.37 1.20
CA PRO A 192 -7.31 -26.61 0.21
C PRO A 192 -6.78 -27.55 -0.88
N VAL A 193 -6.90 -27.12 -2.14
CA VAL A 193 -6.46 -27.87 -3.31
C VAL A 193 -5.50 -27.04 -4.16
N ASP A 194 -4.55 -27.73 -4.81
CA ASP A 194 -3.59 -27.15 -5.73
C ASP A 194 -4.19 -27.12 -7.14
N GLU A 195 -4.58 -25.93 -7.61
CA GLU A 195 -5.20 -25.72 -8.92
C GLU A 195 -4.27 -26.08 -10.07
N ASP A 196 -2.99 -25.70 -9.98
CA ASP A 196 -2.00 -25.92 -11.05
C ASP A 196 -1.73 -27.43 -11.23
N TYR A 197 -1.56 -28.14 -10.12
CA TYR A 197 -1.38 -29.59 -10.14
C TYR A 197 -2.60 -30.32 -10.72
N LEU A 198 -3.82 -29.99 -10.25
CA LEU A 198 -5.04 -30.66 -10.69
C LEU A 198 -5.35 -30.35 -12.16
N ALA A 199 -5.21 -29.09 -12.58
CA ALA A 199 -5.41 -28.66 -13.95
C ALA A 199 -4.41 -29.38 -14.91
N GLY A 200 -3.13 -29.43 -14.53
CA GLY A 200 -2.11 -30.14 -15.26
C GLY A 200 -2.38 -31.65 -15.36
N SER A 201 -2.86 -32.28 -14.29
CA SER A 201 -3.16 -33.72 -14.25
C SER A 201 -4.32 -34.13 -15.14
N ILE A 202 -5.32 -33.26 -15.36
CA ILE A 202 -6.45 -33.52 -16.29
C ILE A 202 -6.24 -32.89 -17.67
N GLY A 203 -5.09 -32.27 -17.92
CA GLY A 203 -4.72 -31.70 -19.21
C GLY A 203 -5.55 -30.49 -19.63
N VAL A 204 -5.86 -29.56 -18.71
CA VAL A 204 -6.59 -28.32 -18.99
C VAL A 204 -5.86 -27.10 -18.42
N PRO A 205 -6.08 -25.91 -19.01
CA PRO A 205 -5.61 -24.67 -18.42
C PRO A 205 -6.35 -24.36 -17.10
N VAL A 206 -5.70 -23.67 -16.14
CA VAL A 206 -6.30 -23.29 -14.85
C VAL A 206 -7.64 -22.54 -14.97
N PRO A 207 -7.84 -21.60 -15.90
CA PRO A 207 -9.16 -20.98 -16.06
C PRO A 207 -10.27 -21.98 -16.42
N MET A 208 -9.98 -23.00 -17.25
CA MET A 208 -10.94 -24.05 -17.56
C MET A 208 -11.17 -24.99 -16.38
N PHE A 209 -10.14 -25.30 -15.62
CA PHE A 209 -10.26 -26.05 -14.36
C PHE A 209 -11.19 -25.35 -13.36
N ARG A 210 -11.05 -24.05 -13.16
CA ARG A 210 -11.95 -23.24 -12.31
C ARG A 210 -13.41 -23.31 -12.80
N GLN A 211 -13.63 -23.29 -14.13
CA GLN A 211 -14.97 -23.46 -14.69
C GLN A 211 -15.56 -24.84 -14.39
N LEU A 212 -14.74 -25.90 -14.41
CA LEU A 212 -15.20 -27.25 -14.05
C LEU A 212 -15.59 -27.32 -12.57
N LEU A 213 -14.81 -26.74 -11.66
CA LEU A 213 -15.17 -26.66 -10.24
C LEU A 213 -16.46 -25.85 -10.04
N TYR A 214 -16.62 -24.73 -10.74
CA TYR A 214 -17.85 -23.94 -10.68
C TYR A 214 -19.06 -24.73 -11.14
N LYS A 215 -18.97 -25.46 -12.27
CA LYS A 215 -20.07 -26.33 -12.75
C LYS A 215 -20.40 -27.44 -11.75
N LEU A 216 -19.39 -28.13 -11.19
CA LEU A 216 -19.61 -29.13 -10.14
C LEU A 216 -20.30 -28.55 -8.90
N SER A 217 -20.05 -27.27 -8.59
CA SER A 217 -20.73 -26.56 -7.50
C SER A 217 -22.18 -26.21 -7.84
N LEU A 218 -22.50 -25.89 -9.09
CA LEU A 218 -23.88 -25.67 -9.54
C LEU A 218 -24.72 -26.92 -9.50
N GLU A 219 -24.11 -28.08 -9.78
CA GLU A 219 -24.76 -29.41 -9.66
C GLU A 219 -24.83 -29.90 -8.19
N HIS A 220 -24.44 -29.05 -7.23
CA HIS A 220 -24.41 -29.37 -5.80
C HIS A 220 -23.56 -30.57 -5.41
N VAL A 221 -22.67 -31.03 -6.30
CA VAL A 221 -21.75 -32.14 -6.04
C VAL A 221 -20.64 -31.74 -5.08
N ILE A 222 -20.16 -30.49 -5.25
CA ILE A 222 -19.13 -29.92 -4.39
C ILE A 222 -19.52 -28.56 -3.87
N ARG A 223 -18.97 -28.18 -2.73
CA ARG A 223 -18.83 -26.79 -2.28
C ARG A 223 -17.49 -26.27 -2.76
N TYR A 224 -17.50 -25.29 -3.65
CA TYR A 224 -16.30 -24.64 -4.21
C TYR A 224 -16.10 -23.28 -3.56
N ILE A 225 -14.94 -23.06 -2.99
CA ILE A 225 -14.49 -21.76 -2.45
C ILE A 225 -13.28 -21.36 -3.31
N PRO A 226 -13.43 -20.38 -4.22
CA PRO A 226 -12.38 -19.99 -5.13
C PRO A 226 -11.18 -19.37 -4.40
N ASN A 227 -10.01 -19.45 -5.03
CA ASN A 227 -8.84 -18.69 -4.67
C ASN A 227 -9.19 -17.19 -4.61
N ASP A 228 -8.70 -16.52 -3.59
CA ASP A 228 -8.96 -15.11 -3.37
C ASP A 228 -7.71 -14.45 -2.74
N HIS A 229 -7.44 -13.21 -3.14
CA HIS A 229 -6.48 -12.35 -2.45
C HIS A 229 -7.25 -11.53 -1.44
N ALA A 230 -6.97 -11.71 -0.19
CA ALA A 230 -7.69 -11.03 0.87
C ALA A 230 -6.76 -10.52 1.95
N THR A 231 -7.16 -9.44 2.59
CA THR A 231 -6.60 -9.05 3.87
C THR A 231 -7.11 -9.99 4.95
N VAL A 232 -6.22 -10.48 5.78
CA VAL A 232 -6.53 -11.41 6.87
C VAL A 232 -6.14 -10.79 8.20
N LEU A 233 -7.06 -10.80 9.17
CA LEU A 233 -6.79 -10.54 10.57
C LEU A 233 -6.56 -11.85 11.30
N PHE A 234 -5.41 -12.02 11.92
CA PHE A 234 -5.11 -13.15 12.80
C PHE A 234 -5.17 -12.68 14.26
N LEU A 235 -6.14 -13.19 15.01
CA LEU A 235 -6.34 -12.83 16.42
C LEU A 235 -5.35 -13.57 17.31
N HIS A 236 -4.52 -12.82 18.05
CA HIS A 236 -3.54 -13.41 18.97
C HIS A 236 -4.15 -13.81 20.32
N HIS A 237 -5.16 -13.08 20.75
CA HIS A 237 -5.79 -13.22 22.05
C HIS A 237 -7.30 -13.42 21.95
N GLU A 238 -7.88 -13.87 23.03
CA GLU A 238 -9.33 -13.89 23.22
C GLU A 238 -9.90 -12.46 23.24
N ARG A 239 -11.17 -12.32 22.89
CA ARG A 239 -11.86 -11.04 22.96
C ARG A 239 -11.93 -10.54 24.39
N LEU A 240 -11.28 -9.42 24.66
CA LEU A 240 -11.28 -8.75 25.96
C LEU A 240 -12.58 -7.98 26.18
N ARG A 241 -12.94 -7.81 27.46
CA ARG A 241 -14.07 -6.96 27.88
C ARG A 241 -13.71 -5.47 27.79
N PRO A 242 -14.70 -4.56 27.67
CA PRO A 242 -14.47 -3.13 27.69
C PRO A 242 -13.59 -2.70 28.86
N LYS A 243 -12.72 -1.73 28.63
CA LYS A 243 -11.69 -1.22 29.57
C LYS A 243 -10.54 -2.19 29.91
N ASN A 244 -10.58 -3.43 29.41
CA ASN A 244 -9.48 -4.38 29.58
C ASN A 244 -8.56 -4.44 28.34
N VAL A 245 -8.92 -3.70 27.28
CA VAL A 245 -8.11 -3.62 26.05
C VAL A 245 -6.90 -2.73 26.33
N ASN A 246 -5.72 -3.34 26.42
CA ASN A 246 -4.50 -2.57 26.67
C ASN A 246 -3.98 -1.93 25.40
N LEU A 247 -4.29 -0.65 25.21
CA LEU A 247 -3.83 0.15 24.08
C LEU A 247 -2.54 0.94 24.36
N ASN A 248 -1.94 0.76 25.53
CA ASN A 248 -0.69 1.42 25.94
C ASN A 248 -0.70 2.95 25.69
N PRO A 249 -1.40 3.75 26.50
CA PRO A 249 -1.57 5.19 26.26
C PRO A 249 -0.25 5.97 26.16
N GLU A 250 0.74 5.62 26.97
CA GLU A 250 2.04 6.28 26.95
C GLU A 250 2.76 6.09 25.61
N ARG A 251 2.74 4.87 25.09
CA ARG A 251 3.29 4.55 23.77
C ARG A 251 2.51 5.25 22.66
N TYR A 252 1.18 5.33 22.81
CA TYR A 252 0.34 6.06 21.86
C TYR A 252 0.73 7.53 21.77
N ASP A 253 0.87 8.22 22.92
CA ASP A 253 1.22 9.63 22.97
C ASP A 253 2.64 9.88 22.43
N LEU A 254 3.59 9.01 22.72
CA LEU A 254 4.94 9.07 22.15
C LEU A 254 4.93 8.95 20.62
N LEU A 255 4.20 7.99 20.07
CA LEU A 255 4.09 7.79 18.62
C LEU A 255 3.41 8.96 17.95
N LYS A 256 2.31 9.46 18.53
CA LYS A 256 1.58 10.62 18.05
C LYS A 256 2.44 11.88 18.08
N GLY A 257 3.13 12.14 19.18
CA GLY A 257 4.03 13.28 19.34
C GLY A 257 5.20 13.22 18.36
N SER A 258 5.83 12.05 18.20
CA SER A 258 6.92 11.84 17.24
C SER A 258 6.45 12.06 15.79
N SER A 259 5.29 11.51 15.41
CA SER A 259 4.73 11.69 14.06
C SER A 259 4.41 13.16 13.79
N HIS A 260 3.77 13.83 14.75
CA HIS A 260 3.45 15.25 14.63
C HIS A 260 4.69 16.13 14.52
N ASN A 261 5.73 15.85 15.30
CA ASN A 261 7.00 16.58 15.24
C ASN A 261 7.68 16.42 13.88
N ARG A 262 7.75 15.20 13.33
CA ARG A 262 8.34 14.94 12.00
C ARG A 262 7.58 15.69 10.91
N MET A 263 6.25 15.60 10.92
CA MET A 263 5.40 16.34 10.00
C MET A 263 5.65 17.86 10.10
N GLN A 264 5.71 18.40 11.32
CA GLN A 264 5.95 19.83 11.51
C GLN A 264 7.33 20.24 10.98
N LYS A 265 8.36 19.43 11.21
CA LYS A 265 9.70 19.66 10.68
C LYS A 265 9.74 19.64 9.14
N MET A 266 8.91 18.81 8.49
CA MET A 266 8.78 18.84 7.03
C MET A 266 8.08 20.12 6.55
N ILE A 267 7.04 20.56 7.25
CA ILE A 267 6.36 21.83 6.96
C ILE A 267 7.33 23.01 7.15
N ASP A 268 8.09 23.00 8.23
CA ASP A 268 9.11 24.03 8.49
C ASP A 268 10.15 24.05 7.37
N TYR A 269 10.64 22.88 6.93
CA TYR A 269 11.61 22.74 5.85
C TYR A 269 11.14 23.40 4.54
N VAL A 270 9.90 23.18 4.14
CA VAL A 270 9.40 23.75 2.88
C VAL A 270 9.05 25.23 3.02
N SER A 271 8.63 25.65 4.20
CA SER A 271 8.29 27.05 4.50
C SER A 271 9.48 27.94 4.83
N GLU A 272 10.65 27.33 5.12
CA GLU A 272 11.88 28.04 5.45
C GLU A 272 12.40 28.80 4.22
N GLU A 273 12.72 30.09 4.41
CA GLU A 273 13.15 30.96 3.32
C GLU A 273 14.57 31.47 3.45
N ASP A 274 15.19 31.33 4.60
CA ASP A 274 16.50 31.92 4.91
C ASP A 274 17.59 30.88 5.15
N THR A 275 17.24 29.70 5.62
CA THR A 275 18.20 28.63 5.91
C THR A 275 18.45 27.74 4.69
N CYS A 276 19.71 27.49 4.37
CA CYS A 276 20.11 26.55 3.31
C CYS A 276 19.40 25.19 3.45
N ARG A 277 18.82 24.67 2.37
CA ARG A 277 18.10 23.39 2.37
C ARG A 277 18.94 22.22 2.88
N SER A 278 20.21 22.16 2.45
CA SER A 278 21.12 21.11 2.91
C SER A 278 21.50 21.28 4.37
N SER A 279 21.77 22.52 4.81
CA SER A 279 22.10 22.82 6.21
C SER A 279 20.93 22.48 7.14
N TYR A 280 19.69 22.80 6.75
CA TYR A 280 18.49 22.44 7.51
C TYR A 280 18.37 20.91 7.72
N LEU A 281 18.53 20.13 6.65
CA LEU A 281 18.46 18.67 6.74
C LEU A 281 19.61 18.08 7.57
N LEU A 282 20.84 18.57 7.40
CA LEU A 282 21.99 18.11 8.16
C LEU A 282 21.84 18.42 9.65
N GLU A 283 21.33 19.61 10.01
CA GLU A 283 21.02 19.98 11.39
C GLU A 283 19.92 19.08 11.96
N TYR A 284 18.87 18.81 11.19
CA TYR A 284 17.80 17.89 11.58
C TYR A 284 18.34 16.50 11.92
N PHE A 285 19.32 16.00 11.16
CA PHE A 285 20.00 14.72 11.43
C PHE A 285 21.14 14.82 12.45
N GLY A 286 21.31 15.95 13.13
CA GLY A 286 22.23 16.12 14.25
C GLY A 286 23.62 16.64 13.89
N GLN A 287 23.88 17.00 12.64
CA GLN A 287 25.13 17.64 12.21
C GLN A 287 25.04 19.16 12.39
N LYS A 288 25.60 19.68 13.48
CA LYS A 288 25.46 21.09 13.89
C LYS A 288 26.31 22.10 13.11
N GLU A 289 27.37 21.67 12.45
CA GLU A 289 28.28 22.56 11.71
C GLU A 289 28.26 22.19 10.23
N SER A 290 27.32 22.76 9.48
CA SER A 290 27.24 22.59 8.04
C SER A 290 27.44 23.92 7.33
N LYS A 291 28.16 23.90 6.20
CA LYS A 291 28.29 25.04 5.31
C LYS A 291 27.10 25.06 4.33
N ASP A 292 26.69 26.25 3.95
CA ASP A 292 25.69 26.41 2.91
C ASP A 292 26.10 25.73 1.61
N CYS A 293 25.18 25.03 0.97
CA CYS A 293 25.47 24.24 -0.23
C CYS A 293 25.73 25.10 -1.48
N GLY A 294 25.33 26.38 -1.48
CA GLY A 294 25.49 27.31 -2.60
C GLY A 294 24.65 26.98 -3.84
N THR A 295 23.86 25.90 -3.80
CA THR A 295 23.16 25.37 -5.00
C THR A 295 21.65 25.24 -4.85
N CYS A 296 21.09 25.27 -3.63
CA CYS A 296 19.66 25.21 -3.41
C CYS A 296 18.96 26.54 -3.75
N ASP A 297 17.63 26.51 -3.77
CA ASP A 297 16.77 27.67 -4.02
C ASP A 297 17.05 28.82 -3.08
N VAL A 298 17.25 28.54 -1.78
CA VAL A 298 17.55 29.57 -0.76
C VAL A 298 18.93 30.18 -0.99
N CYS A 299 19.97 29.40 -1.18
CA CYS A 299 21.32 29.91 -1.42
C CYS A 299 21.42 30.73 -2.71
N ARG A 300 20.53 30.55 -3.65
CA ARG A 300 20.48 31.27 -4.92
C ARG A 300 19.53 32.47 -4.91
N LYS A 301 18.84 32.73 -3.80
CA LYS A 301 18.08 33.99 -3.61
C LYS A 301 19.02 35.18 -3.84
N GLY A 302 18.73 35.99 -4.86
CA GLY A 302 19.57 37.14 -5.25
C GLY A 302 20.53 36.90 -6.41
N VAL A 303 20.81 35.66 -6.81
CA VAL A 303 21.37 35.35 -8.11
C VAL A 303 20.19 35.35 -9.11
N LYS A 304 20.23 36.23 -10.14
CA LYS A 304 19.15 36.31 -11.16
C LYS A 304 18.62 34.94 -11.51
N PRO A 305 17.29 34.72 -11.49
CA PRO A 305 16.72 33.40 -11.48
C PRO A 305 17.18 32.59 -12.69
N MET A 306 17.82 31.47 -12.43
CA MET A 306 18.01 30.36 -13.39
C MET A 306 16.66 29.68 -13.74
N LYS A 307 15.53 30.41 -13.58
CA LYS A 307 14.20 29.89 -13.95
C LYS A 307 14.13 29.40 -15.40
N ARG A 308 14.92 30.02 -16.29
CA ARG A 308 14.98 29.60 -17.69
C ARG A 308 15.77 28.30 -17.91
N ASP A 309 16.85 28.07 -17.19
CA ASP A 309 17.70 26.91 -17.46
C ASP A 309 17.10 25.58 -16.96
N VAL A 310 16.53 25.54 -15.75
CA VAL A 310 15.91 24.29 -15.23
C VAL A 310 14.61 24.00 -15.98
N GLU A 311 13.82 25.02 -16.26
CA GLU A 311 12.60 24.90 -17.05
C GLU A 311 12.93 24.57 -18.52
N GLN A 312 13.97 25.15 -19.10
CA GLN A 312 14.47 24.83 -20.42
C GLN A 312 15.18 23.46 -20.46
N GLU A 313 15.97 23.08 -19.48
CA GLU A 313 16.56 21.74 -19.38
C GLU A 313 15.47 20.67 -19.17
N MET A 314 14.43 20.94 -18.35
CA MET A 314 13.27 20.05 -18.22
C MET A 314 12.46 20.01 -19.53
N MET A 315 12.22 21.14 -20.18
CA MET A 315 11.52 21.21 -21.46
C MET A 315 12.32 20.59 -22.61
N SER A 316 13.63 20.81 -22.67
CA SER A 316 14.52 20.17 -23.63
C SER A 316 14.55 18.66 -23.40
N PHE A 317 14.67 18.21 -22.17
CA PHE A 317 14.60 16.79 -21.81
C PHE A 317 13.24 16.17 -22.17
N ILE A 318 12.13 16.84 -21.87
CA ILE A 318 10.78 16.35 -22.23
C ILE A 318 10.59 16.34 -23.74
N ASN A 319 11.04 17.38 -24.47
CA ASN A 319 10.83 17.49 -25.90
C ASN A 319 11.78 16.59 -26.72
N GLU A 320 13.08 16.53 -26.34
CA GLU A 320 14.08 15.76 -27.06
C GLU A 320 13.97 14.26 -26.76
N GLU A 321 13.61 13.90 -25.55
CA GLU A 321 13.65 12.53 -25.07
C GLU A 321 12.30 11.82 -25.06
N CYS A 322 11.21 12.57 -24.91
CA CYS A 322 9.84 12.03 -24.99
C CYS A 322 9.23 12.13 -26.39
N GLY A 323 10.01 12.57 -27.39
CA GLY A 323 9.59 12.65 -28.80
C GLY A 323 8.40 13.59 -29.03
N GLY A 324 8.31 14.66 -28.26
CA GLY A 324 7.26 15.69 -28.42
C GLY A 324 5.84 15.23 -28.10
N ARG A 325 5.66 14.07 -27.47
CA ARG A 325 4.32 13.51 -27.20
C ARG A 325 3.59 14.13 -26.04
N TYR A 326 4.28 14.84 -25.15
CA TYR A 326 3.68 15.50 -23.99
C TYR A 326 4.35 16.86 -23.76
N SER A 327 3.55 17.92 -23.70
CA SER A 327 4.01 19.23 -23.27
C SER A 327 4.00 19.34 -21.74
N LEU A 328 4.73 20.33 -21.19
CA LEU A 328 4.67 20.63 -19.75
C LEU A 328 3.23 20.91 -19.29
N ASP A 329 2.43 21.58 -20.15
CA ASP A 329 1.02 21.84 -19.92
C ASP A 329 0.16 20.56 -19.88
N ASP A 330 0.52 19.54 -20.66
CA ASP A 330 -0.15 18.23 -20.61
C ASP A 330 0.16 17.48 -19.29
N VAL A 331 1.40 17.57 -18.84
CA VAL A 331 1.84 17.03 -17.54
C VAL A 331 1.15 17.78 -16.40
N MET A 332 1.15 19.11 -16.44
CA MET A 332 0.50 19.96 -15.42
C MET A 332 -1.03 19.80 -15.40
N ARG A 333 -1.71 19.73 -16.56
CA ARG A 333 -3.16 19.49 -16.65
C ARG A 333 -3.56 18.10 -16.12
N ARG A 334 -2.75 17.11 -16.39
CA ARG A 334 -3.03 15.73 -15.97
C ARG A 334 -2.87 15.51 -14.46
N PHE A 335 -2.04 16.32 -13.81
CA PHE A 335 -1.74 16.23 -12.38
C PHE A 335 -2.28 17.39 -11.52
N GLY A 336 -3.11 18.27 -12.09
CA GLY A 336 -4.01 19.18 -11.34
C GLY A 336 -3.36 20.39 -10.67
N GLY A 337 -2.29 20.94 -11.22
CA GLY A 337 -1.73 22.21 -10.74
C GLY A 337 -2.35 23.43 -11.45
N GLU A 338 -3.06 24.28 -10.75
CA GLU A 338 -3.40 25.63 -11.23
C GLU A 338 -2.12 26.48 -11.38
N ARG A 339 -2.03 27.26 -12.46
CA ARG A 339 -0.92 28.19 -12.66
C ARG A 339 -0.92 29.28 -11.60
N PRO A 340 0.26 29.74 -11.12
CA PRO A 340 0.34 30.87 -10.18
C PRO A 340 -0.15 32.21 -10.73
N ASP A 341 -0.42 32.32 -12.02
CA ASP A 341 -0.70 33.60 -12.71
C ASP A 341 -2.19 33.89 -12.91
N ASP A 342 -3.12 33.05 -12.45
CA ASP A 342 -4.56 33.30 -12.51
C ASP A 342 -5.12 33.95 -11.20
N CYS A 343 -4.42 34.94 -10.65
CA CYS A 343 -5.04 35.89 -9.73
C CYS A 343 -5.62 37.08 -10.55
N PRO A 344 -6.95 37.28 -10.57
CA PRO A 344 -7.50 38.51 -11.14
C PRO A 344 -7.08 39.70 -10.28
N GLY A 345 -6.63 40.77 -10.96
CA GLY A 345 -6.26 42.08 -10.42
C GLY A 345 -7.40 42.83 -9.75
#